data_c123bdfddd909a430c72961bff5911e0
#
_entry.id   c123bdfddd909a430c72961bff5911e0
#
_cell.length_a   1.000
_cell.length_b   1.000
_cell.length_c   1.000
_cell.angle_alpha   90.00
_cell.angle_beta   90.00
_cell.angle_gamma   90.00
#
_symmetry.space_group_name_H-M   'P 1'
#
loop_
_entity.id
_entity.type
_entity.pdbx_description
1 polymer ?
#
loop_
_entity_poly.entity_id
_entity_poly.type
_entity_poly.pdbx_seq_one_letter_code
_entity_poly.pdbx_strand_id
1 'polypeptide(L)'
;SLDLPKEALVGLSLAEDIIDEATGEIIFSCNSLIDTEMLEKLEELKIKQINTLYINELESGPYISETLRSDTTATNLEALAEIYRMMRPGEPPTKEAATLLFENLFFNADKYDLSDVGRMKFNKRLGKEELIGEGVLSKDDIIDVMKTLVDIRNGKQNCDDIDPVSYTHLTLPTKA
;
A
#
# COMPACT_ATOMS: atom_id res chain seq x y z
N SER A 1 -0.27 23.40 12.03
CA SER A 1 -1.75 23.53 11.87
C SER A 1 -2.01 24.70 10.92
N LEU A 2 -2.82 24.44 9.91
CA LEU A 2 -3.28 25.44 8.95
C LEU A 2 -4.74 25.74 9.29
N ASP A 3 -5.09 27.03 9.47
CA ASP A 3 -6.49 27.47 9.52
C ASP A 3 -7.01 27.49 8.08
N LEU A 4 -7.69 26.42 7.68
CA LEU A 4 -8.32 26.32 6.36
C LEU A 4 -9.80 26.69 6.46
N PRO A 5 -10.35 27.40 5.46
CA PRO A 5 -11.79 27.60 5.37
C PRO A 5 -12.48 26.25 5.19
N LYS A 6 -13.69 26.09 5.74
CA LYS A 6 -14.46 24.84 5.73
C LYS A 6 -14.65 24.26 4.33
N GLU A 7 -14.86 25.12 3.35
CA GLU A 7 -15.03 24.76 1.95
C GLU A 7 -13.79 24.05 1.37
N ALA A 8 -12.62 24.37 1.88
CA ALA A 8 -11.35 23.73 1.47
C ALA A 8 -11.10 22.37 2.14
N LEU A 9 -11.90 22.01 3.15
CA LEU A 9 -11.81 20.69 3.81
C LEU A 9 -12.64 19.63 3.09
N VAL A 10 -13.67 20.04 2.34
CA VAL A 10 -14.53 19.12 1.58
C VAL A 10 -13.69 18.40 0.51
N GLY A 11 -13.80 17.06 0.49
CA GLY A 11 -13.05 16.21 -0.44
C GLY A 11 -11.67 15.76 0.08
N LEU A 12 -11.20 16.28 1.21
CA LEU A 12 -10.00 15.75 1.87
C LEU A 12 -10.34 14.45 2.61
N SER A 13 -9.33 13.60 2.82
CA SER A 13 -9.46 12.36 3.59
C SER A 13 -8.97 12.53 5.01
N LEU A 14 -9.69 11.97 5.99
CA LEU A 14 -9.26 11.94 7.39
C LEU A 14 -7.97 11.12 7.54
N ALA A 15 -7.04 11.61 8.35
CA ALA A 15 -5.79 10.89 8.64
C ALA A 15 -5.92 9.94 9.85
N GLU A 16 -6.93 10.11 10.69
CA GLU A 16 -7.17 9.33 11.91
C GLU A 16 -8.66 9.20 12.20
N ASP A 17 -9.00 8.23 13.05
CA ASP A 17 -10.38 8.04 13.52
C ASP A 17 -10.80 9.20 14.42
N ILE A 18 -12.00 9.70 14.21
CA ILE A 18 -12.60 10.68 15.11
C ILE A 18 -13.49 9.96 16.11
N ILE A 19 -13.10 10.06 17.37
CA ILE A 19 -13.71 9.34 18.48
C ILE A 19 -14.47 10.34 19.35
N ASP A 20 -15.68 9.97 19.77
CA ASP A 20 -16.42 10.71 20.79
C ASP A 20 -15.73 10.51 22.16
N GLU A 21 -15.24 11.60 22.74
CA GLU A 21 -14.58 11.57 24.05
C GLU A 21 -15.52 11.09 25.21
N ALA A 22 -16.83 11.21 25.05
CA ALA A 22 -17.80 10.85 26.07
C ALA A 22 -18.15 9.36 26.03
N THR A 23 -18.28 8.79 24.83
CA THR A 23 -18.73 7.40 24.61
C THR A 23 -17.60 6.45 24.25
N GLY A 24 -16.49 6.96 23.69
CA GLY A 24 -15.41 6.17 23.13
C GLY A 24 -15.76 5.51 21.80
N GLU A 25 -16.89 5.89 21.19
CA GLU A 25 -17.31 5.35 19.89
C GLU A 25 -16.62 6.11 18.75
N ILE A 26 -16.27 5.38 17.67
CA ILE A 26 -15.74 5.98 16.46
C ILE A 26 -16.90 6.60 15.71
N ILE A 27 -16.91 7.94 15.60
CA ILE A 27 -17.92 8.70 14.85
C ILE A 27 -17.60 8.68 13.35
N PHE A 28 -16.34 8.90 13.01
CA PHE A 28 -15.84 8.87 11.63
C PHE A 28 -14.54 8.07 11.58
N SER A 29 -14.48 7.14 10.64
CA SER A 29 -13.30 6.29 10.46
C SER A 29 -12.21 7.01 9.67
N CYS A 30 -10.97 6.65 9.96
CA CYS A 30 -9.81 7.03 9.16
C CYS A 30 -10.04 6.76 7.67
N ASN A 31 -9.45 7.59 6.82
CA ASN A 31 -9.56 7.51 5.36
C ASN A 31 -10.96 7.80 4.78
N SER A 32 -11.94 8.24 5.58
CA SER A 32 -13.22 8.73 5.09
C SER A 32 -13.05 10.09 4.42
N LEU A 33 -13.80 10.33 3.34
CA LEU A 33 -13.85 11.64 2.69
C LEU A 33 -14.69 12.59 3.52
N ILE A 34 -14.18 13.80 3.71
CA ILE A 34 -14.90 14.86 4.40
C ILE A 34 -15.97 15.41 3.45
N ASP A 35 -17.21 15.27 3.83
CA ASP A 35 -18.36 15.87 3.19
C ASP A 35 -18.97 16.99 4.05
N THR A 36 -20.01 17.64 3.53
CA THR A 36 -20.70 18.72 4.22
C THR A 36 -21.44 18.26 5.47
N GLU A 37 -22.01 17.05 5.44
CA GLU A 37 -22.71 16.46 6.59
C GLU A 37 -21.74 16.14 7.74
N MET A 38 -20.56 15.67 7.40
CA MET A 38 -19.48 15.42 8.37
C MET A 38 -19.03 16.72 9.03
N LEU A 39 -18.86 17.80 8.25
CA LEU A 39 -18.48 19.11 8.80
C LEU A 39 -19.51 19.66 9.77
N GLU A 40 -20.81 19.53 9.47
CA GLU A 40 -21.90 19.95 10.38
C GLU A 40 -21.85 19.17 11.70
N LYS A 41 -21.65 17.85 11.65
CA LYS A 41 -21.51 17.00 12.85
C LYS A 41 -20.26 17.34 13.67
N LEU A 42 -19.14 17.65 13.01
CA LEU A 42 -17.93 18.08 13.70
C LEU A 42 -18.11 19.40 14.46
N GLU A 43 -18.94 20.31 13.91
CA GLU A 43 -19.31 21.55 14.59
C GLU A 43 -20.20 21.33 15.81
N GLU A 44 -21.22 20.47 15.67
CA GLU A 44 -22.09 20.08 16.80
C GLU A 44 -21.28 19.50 17.95
N LEU A 45 -20.28 18.68 17.65
CA LEU A 45 -19.35 18.07 18.60
C LEU A 45 -18.26 19.03 19.10
N LYS A 46 -18.21 20.27 18.57
CA LYS A 46 -17.20 21.29 18.91
C LYS A 46 -15.76 20.85 18.69
N ILE A 47 -15.52 19.94 17.76
CA ILE A 47 -14.19 19.50 17.36
C ILE A 47 -13.55 20.60 16.51
N LYS A 48 -12.47 21.21 17.02
CA LYS A 48 -11.80 22.35 16.37
C LYS A 48 -10.64 21.99 15.50
N GLN A 49 -10.08 20.78 15.67
CA GLN A 49 -8.91 20.33 14.94
C GLN A 49 -9.16 18.94 14.41
N ILE A 50 -8.87 18.74 13.15
CA ILE A 50 -8.88 17.43 12.48
C ILE A 50 -7.56 17.27 11.73
N ASN A 51 -7.07 16.04 11.68
CA ASN A 51 -5.92 15.68 10.90
C ASN A 51 -6.39 15.12 9.55
N THR A 52 -5.88 15.68 8.47
CA THR A 52 -6.19 15.24 7.11
C THR A 52 -4.96 14.70 6.42
N LEU A 53 -5.14 13.78 5.50
CA LEU A 53 -4.07 13.32 4.63
C LEU A 53 -3.66 14.45 3.69
N TYR A 54 -2.35 14.70 3.59
CA TYR A 54 -1.83 15.62 2.59
C TYR A 54 -1.82 14.93 1.24
N ILE A 55 -2.73 15.32 0.38
CA ILE A 55 -2.83 14.85 -1.00
C ILE A 55 -2.60 16.05 -1.90
N ASN A 56 -1.60 15.96 -2.77
CA ASN A 56 -1.33 16.94 -3.81
C ASN A 56 -1.41 16.23 -5.15
N GLU A 57 -2.46 16.45 -5.91
CA GLU A 57 -2.70 15.79 -7.21
C GLU A 57 -1.55 15.95 -8.21
N LEU A 58 -0.73 16.99 -8.05
CA LEU A 58 0.42 17.25 -8.93
C LEU A 58 1.68 16.44 -8.56
N GLU A 59 1.85 16.10 -7.28
CA GLU A 59 3.07 15.47 -6.77
C GLU A 59 2.84 14.11 -6.11
N SER A 60 1.69 13.93 -5.48
CA SER A 60 1.38 12.74 -4.68
C SER A 60 -0.11 12.43 -4.75
N GLY A 61 -0.50 11.59 -5.70
CA GLY A 61 -1.88 11.16 -5.86
C GLY A 61 -2.39 10.31 -4.67
N PRO A 62 -3.71 10.18 -4.52
CA PRO A 62 -4.36 9.48 -3.40
C PRO A 62 -4.38 7.95 -3.55
N TYR A 63 -3.38 7.35 -4.22
CA TYR A 63 -3.42 5.96 -4.67
C TYR A 63 -3.67 4.96 -3.54
N ILE A 64 -2.94 5.09 -2.43
CA ILE A 64 -3.10 4.17 -1.29
C ILE A 64 -4.44 4.39 -0.61
N SER A 65 -4.84 5.64 -0.42
CA SER A 65 -6.14 6.01 0.16
C SER A 65 -7.31 5.45 -0.65
N GLU A 66 -7.26 5.60 -1.98
CA GLU A 66 -8.28 5.06 -2.89
C GLU A 66 -8.28 3.54 -2.91
N THR A 67 -7.11 2.91 -2.90
CA THR A 67 -6.99 1.45 -2.83
C THR A 67 -7.63 0.91 -1.56
N LEU A 68 -7.34 1.53 -0.40
CA LEU A 68 -7.93 1.14 0.87
C LEU A 68 -9.44 1.36 0.93
N ARG A 69 -9.96 2.41 0.27
CA ARG A 69 -11.42 2.62 0.17
C ARG A 69 -12.11 1.61 -0.74
N SER A 70 -11.41 1.14 -1.77
CA SER A 70 -11.92 0.12 -2.69
C SER A 70 -11.83 -1.28 -2.11
N ASP A 71 -11.05 -1.47 -1.05
CA ASP A 71 -10.92 -2.75 -0.36
C ASP A 71 -12.21 -3.06 0.41
N THR A 72 -12.77 -4.24 0.15
CA THR A 72 -13.98 -4.73 0.82
C THR A 72 -13.69 -5.45 2.13
N THR A 73 -12.42 -5.70 2.44
CA THR A 73 -12.00 -6.42 3.64
C THR A 73 -11.80 -5.47 4.81
N ALA A 74 -12.42 -5.77 5.95
CA ALA A 74 -12.30 -4.97 7.17
C ALA A 74 -11.28 -5.56 8.16
N THR A 75 -11.00 -6.85 8.07
CA THR A 75 -10.13 -7.56 9.00
C THR A 75 -8.99 -8.30 8.30
N ASN A 76 -7.90 -8.50 9.01
CA ASN A 76 -6.75 -9.27 8.51
C ASN A 76 -7.16 -10.68 8.05
N LEU A 77 -8.09 -11.32 8.78
CA LEU A 77 -8.56 -12.65 8.42
C LEU A 77 -9.35 -12.65 7.10
N GLU A 78 -10.19 -11.65 6.87
CA GLU A 78 -10.91 -11.47 5.61
C GLU A 78 -9.94 -11.25 4.45
N ALA A 79 -8.93 -10.41 4.63
CA ALA A 79 -7.89 -10.17 3.63
C ALA A 79 -7.13 -11.46 3.27
N LEU A 80 -6.74 -12.25 4.27
CA LEU A 80 -6.11 -13.55 4.04
C LEU A 80 -7.03 -14.52 3.29
N ALA A 81 -8.32 -14.53 3.62
CA ALA A 81 -9.31 -15.38 2.94
C ALA A 81 -9.51 -14.96 1.47
N GLU A 82 -9.53 -13.65 1.18
CA GLU A 82 -9.60 -13.16 -0.20
C GLU A 82 -8.35 -13.52 -1.00
N ILE A 83 -7.15 -13.33 -0.44
CA ILE A 83 -5.89 -13.74 -1.07
C ILE A 83 -5.92 -15.24 -1.37
N TYR A 84 -6.40 -16.05 -0.43
CA TYR A 84 -6.52 -17.50 -0.62
C TYR A 84 -7.46 -17.85 -1.77
N ARG A 85 -8.63 -17.21 -1.85
CA ARG A 85 -9.60 -17.42 -2.94
C ARG A 85 -9.03 -17.05 -4.31
N MET A 86 -8.27 -15.96 -4.38
CA MET A 86 -7.60 -15.52 -5.62
C MET A 86 -6.55 -16.53 -6.08
N MET A 87 -5.78 -17.10 -5.14
CA MET A 87 -4.71 -18.05 -5.45
C MET A 87 -5.20 -19.47 -5.67
N ARG A 88 -6.31 -19.86 -5.02
CA ARG A 88 -6.92 -21.20 -5.11
C ARG A 88 -8.43 -21.11 -5.34
N PRO A 89 -8.84 -20.75 -6.56
CA PRO A 89 -10.26 -20.65 -6.88
C PRO A 89 -10.93 -22.01 -6.72
N GLY A 90 -12.10 -22.03 -6.04
CA GLY A 90 -12.88 -23.24 -5.83
C GLY A 90 -12.62 -23.99 -4.52
N GLU A 91 -11.57 -23.64 -3.77
CA GLU A 91 -11.34 -24.19 -2.42
C GLU A 91 -11.88 -23.25 -1.34
N PRO A 92 -12.64 -23.76 -0.36
CA PRO A 92 -13.09 -22.93 0.77
C PRO A 92 -11.89 -22.51 1.64
N PRO A 93 -11.72 -21.21 1.94
CA PRO A 93 -10.64 -20.75 2.80
C PRO A 93 -10.89 -21.16 4.25
N THR A 94 -9.92 -21.83 4.87
CA THR A 94 -9.85 -21.96 6.33
C THR A 94 -8.78 -20.99 6.84
N LYS A 95 -8.91 -20.58 8.10
CA LYS A 95 -7.95 -19.63 8.71
C LYS A 95 -6.52 -20.17 8.62
N GLU A 96 -6.34 -21.45 8.96
CA GLU A 96 -5.03 -22.10 8.97
C GLU A 96 -4.43 -22.20 7.55
N ALA A 97 -5.25 -22.63 6.59
CA ALA A 97 -4.80 -22.75 5.19
C ALA A 97 -4.46 -21.40 4.55
N ALA A 98 -5.27 -20.37 4.82
CA ALA A 98 -5.03 -19.03 4.30
C ALA A 98 -3.77 -18.41 4.92
N THR A 99 -3.58 -18.54 6.24
CA THR A 99 -2.36 -18.07 6.91
C THR A 99 -1.11 -18.79 6.38
N LEU A 100 -1.16 -20.12 6.29
CA LEU A 100 -0.04 -20.92 5.82
C LEU A 100 0.31 -20.60 4.35
N LEU A 101 -0.70 -20.38 3.50
CA LEU A 101 -0.48 -19.98 2.11
C LEU A 101 0.26 -18.65 2.05
N PHE A 102 -0.20 -17.65 2.80
CA PHE A 102 0.40 -16.32 2.81
C PHE A 102 1.82 -16.32 3.34
N GLU A 103 2.09 -17.03 4.44
CA GLU A 103 3.42 -17.19 4.99
C GLU A 103 4.38 -17.88 4.00
N ASN A 104 3.90 -18.95 3.34
CA ASN A 104 4.70 -19.67 2.34
C ASN A 104 5.00 -18.83 1.09
N LEU A 105 4.11 -17.91 0.72
CA LEU A 105 4.32 -17.06 -0.45
C LEU A 105 5.42 -16.02 -0.24
N PHE A 106 5.51 -15.45 0.97
CA PHE A 106 6.33 -14.26 1.19
C PHE A 106 7.48 -14.46 2.19
N PHE A 107 7.31 -15.32 3.20
CA PHE A 107 8.19 -15.32 4.36
C PHE A 107 8.87 -16.67 4.65
N ASN A 108 8.59 -17.70 3.88
CA ASN A 108 9.11 -19.04 4.16
C ASN A 108 10.35 -19.34 3.33
N ALA A 109 11.52 -19.45 4.01
CA ALA A 109 12.80 -19.77 3.40
C ALA A 109 12.87 -21.17 2.76
N ASP A 110 11.99 -22.12 3.17
CA ASP A 110 11.93 -23.44 2.56
C ASP A 110 11.26 -23.43 1.17
N LYS A 111 10.58 -22.34 0.81
CA LYS A 111 9.82 -22.22 -0.44
C LYS A 111 10.57 -21.46 -1.52
N TYR A 112 11.37 -20.47 -1.16
CA TYR A 112 12.20 -19.71 -2.09
C TYR A 112 13.37 -19.04 -1.37
N ASP A 113 14.37 -18.67 -2.16
CA ASP A 113 15.50 -17.87 -1.74
C ASP A 113 15.86 -16.90 -2.86
N LEU A 114 15.92 -15.63 -2.53
CA LEU A 114 16.33 -14.57 -3.46
C LEU A 114 17.81 -14.68 -3.88
N SER A 115 18.60 -15.47 -3.17
CA SER A 115 20.06 -15.47 -3.19
C SER A 115 20.68 -14.11 -2.83
N ASP A 116 21.97 -14.10 -2.52
CA ASP A 116 22.69 -12.86 -2.18
C ASP A 116 22.66 -11.85 -3.31
N VAL A 117 22.78 -12.30 -4.55
CA VAL A 117 22.76 -11.43 -5.74
C VAL A 117 21.37 -10.87 -5.99
N GLY A 118 20.34 -11.68 -5.84
CA GLY A 118 18.94 -11.24 -5.95
C GLY A 118 18.61 -10.24 -4.87
N ARG A 119 18.98 -10.50 -3.63
CA ARG A 119 18.77 -9.60 -2.49
C ARG A 119 19.50 -8.27 -2.69
N MET A 120 20.74 -8.30 -3.13
CA MET A 120 21.51 -7.10 -3.44
C MET A 120 20.82 -6.24 -4.52
N LYS A 121 20.37 -6.85 -5.62
CA LYS A 121 19.65 -6.15 -6.69
C LYS A 121 18.33 -5.55 -6.18
N PHE A 122 17.58 -6.30 -5.38
CA PHE A 122 16.34 -5.87 -4.79
C PHE A 122 16.56 -4.65 -3.87
N ASN A 123 17.50 -4.74 -2.92
CA ASN A 123 17.83 -3.67 -2.01
C ASN A 123 18.31 -2.41 -2.76
N LYS A 124 19.16 -2.58 -3.76
CA LYS A 124 19.62 -1.48 -4.62
C LYS A 124 18.48 -0.81 -5.36
N ARG A 125 17.51 -1.58 -5.87
CA ARG A 125 16.34 -1.05 -6.55
C ARG A 125 15.46 -0.20 -5.63
N LEU A 126 15.31 -0.62 -4.38
CA LEU A 126 14.56 0.09 -3.36
C LEU A 126 15.34 1.26 -2.71
N GLY A 127 16.59 1.49 -3.12
CA GLY A 127 17.43 2.55 -2.57
C GLY A 127 17.91 2.31 -1.13
N LYS A 128 17.95 1.04 -0.70
CA LYS A 128 18.48 0.68 0.64
C LYS A 128 20.00 0.81 0.68
N GLU A 129 20.52 1.30 1.80
CA GLU A 129 21.96 1.42 2.02
C GLU A 129 22.61 0.05 2.22
N GLU A 130 21.93 -0.85 2.92
CA GLU A 130 22.39 -2.22 3.13
C GLU A 130 22.05 -3.08 1.91
N LEU A 131 23.06 -3.59 1.25
CA LEU A 131 22.91 -4.44 0.07
C LEU A 131 22.80 -5.93 0.40
N ILE A 132 23.00 -6.31 1.66
CA ILE A 132 22.92 -7.68 2.16
C ILE A 132 21.67 -7.81 3.03
N GLY A 133 21.07 -8.98 3.09
CA GLY A 133 19.89 -9.25 3.91
C GLY A 133 19.43 -10.69 3.80
N GLU A 134 18.31 -11.00 4.42
CA GLU A 134 17.72 -12.34 4.37
C GLU A 134 17.29 -12.72 2.95
N GLY A 135 17.39 -14.00 2.61
CA GLY A 135 16.98 -14.53 1.29
C GLY A 135 15.48 -14.52 1.05
N VAL A 136 14.68 -14.17 2.05
CA VAL A 136 13.22 -14.05 1.95
C VAL A 136 12.79 -12.60 2.17
N LEU A 137 11.59 -12.25 1.73
CA LEU A 137 11.00 -10.92 1.92
C LEU A 137 10.64 -10.68 3.38
N SER A 138 10.77 -9.45 3.82
CA SER A 138 10.24 -8.94 5.08
C SER A 138 8.97 -8.12 4.86
N LYS A 139 8.25 -7.80 5.93
CA LYS A 139 7.10 -6.89 5.85
C LYS A 139 7.50 -5.49 5.38
N ASP A 140 8.67 -5.03 5.82
CA ASP A 140 9.22 -3.73 5.42
C ASP A 140 9.56 -3.70 3.93
N ASP A 141 10.05 -4.82 3.38
CA ASP A 141 10.29 -4.92 1.93
C ASP A 141 9.02 -4.72 1.12
N ILE A 142 7.89 -5.28 1.57
CA ILE A 142 6.59 -5.12 0.91
C ILE A 142 6.18 -3.64 0.93
N ILE A 143 6.34 -2.96 2.07
CA ILE A 143 6.02 -1.53 2.19
C ILE A 143 6.91 -0.70 1.26
N ASP A 144 8.21 -1.00 1.19
CA ASP A 144 9.14 -0.27 0.32
C ASP A 144 8.85 -0.50 -1.17
N VAL A 145 8.41 -1.71 -1.56
CA VAL A 145 7.90 -1.97 -2.91
C VAL A 145 6.67 -1.12 -3.20
N MET A 146 5.71 -1.03 -2.27
CA MET A 146 4.52 -0.19 -2.44
C MET A 146 4.89 1.28 -2.61
N LYS A 147 5.84 1.81 -1.82
CA LYS A 147 6.36 3.18 -1.99
C LYS A 147 6.97 3.37 -3.38
N THR A 148 7.80 2.43 -3.82
CA THR A 148 8.43 2.48 -5.15
C THR A 148 7.38 2.47 -6.26
N LEU A 149 6.33 1.66 -6.15
CA LEU A 149 5.22 1.66 -7.13
C LEU A 149 4.48 3.01 -7.18
N VAL A 150 4.25 3.64 -6.04
CA VAL A 150 3.67 4.99 -5.96
C VAL A 150 4.61 6.01 -6.59
N ASP A 151 5.92 5.93 -6.35
CA ASP A 151 6.92 6.84 -6.94
C ASP A 151 7.01 6.68 -8.46
N ILE A 152 6.93 5.46 -8.98
CA ILE A 152 6.84 5.19 -10.41
C ILE A 152 5.57 5.83 -11.00
N ARG A 153 4.45 5.67 -10.33
CA ARG A 153 3.17 6.24 -10.75
C ARG A 153 3.19 7.77 -10.77
N ASN A 154 3.89 8.38 -9.84
CA ASN A 154 4.11 9.82 -9.78
C ASN A 154 5.20 10.32 -10.75
N GLY A 155 5.80 9.44 -11.54
CA GLY A 155 6.87 9.81 -12.49
C GLY A 155 8.22 10.13 -11.83
N LYS A 156 8.39 9.85 -10.55
CA LYS A 156 9.65 10.09 -9.82
C LYS A 156 10.70 9.02 -10.11
N GLN A 157 10.26 7.84 -10.49
CA GLN A 157 11.14 6.72 -10.86
C GLN A 157 10.68 6.08 -12.17
N ASN A 158 11.62 5.44 -12.87
CA ASN A 158 11.32 4.70 -14.08
C ASN A 158 10.84 3.28 -13.75
N CYS A 159 9.97 2.76 -14.61
CA CYS A 159 9.61 1.35 -14.58
C CYS A 159 10.81 0.50 -15.02
N ASP A 160 10.98 -0.64 -14.35
CA ASP A 160 12.02 -1.59 -14.76
C ASP A 160 11.63 -2.31 -16.04
N ASP A 161 12.64 -2.67 -16.83
CA ASP A 161 12.42 -3.50 -18.02
C ASP A 161 12.10 -4.94 -17.58
N ILE A 162 11.00 -5.49 -18.08
CA ILE A 162 10.51 -6.82 -17.69
C ILE A 162 11.48 -7.92 -18.10
N ASP A 163 12.19 -7.69 -19.21
CA ASP A 163 13.13 -8.69 -19.74
C ASP A 163 14.40 -7.99 -20.31
N PRO A 164 15.31 -7.53 -19.45
CA PRO A 164 16.54 -6.88 -19.89
C PRO A 164 17.48 -7.82 -20.67
N VAL A 165 17.29 -9.14 -20.62
CA VAL A 165 18.11 -10.12 -21.32
C VAL A 165 17.62 -10.37 -22.75
N SER A 166 16.34 -10.23 -23.02
CA SER A 166 15.73 -10.50 -24.31
C SER A 166 16.22 -9.56 -25.42
N TYR A 167 16.53 -8.32 -25.07
CA TYR A 167 16.98 -7.31 -26.03
C TYR A 167 18.46 -7.45 -26.45
N THR A 168 19.31 -8.00 -25.60
CA THR A 168 20.75 -8.16 -25.92
C THR A 168 21.05 -9.28 -26.91
N HIS A 169 20.13 -10.25 -27.07
CA HIS A 169 20.30 -11.37 -27.99
C HIS A 169 19.65 -11.15 -29.37
N LEU A 170 18.81 -10.11 -29.54
CA LEU A 170 18.17 -9.80 -30.81
C LEU A 170 19.02 -8.92 -31.75
N THR A 171 20.10 -8.34 -31.28
CA THR A 171 21.06 -7.61 -32.12
C THR A 171 22.26 -8.49 -32.47
N LEU A 172 22.04 -9.53 -33.25
CA LEU A 172 23.14 -10.16 -33.98
C LEU A 172 23.55 -9.16 -35.08
N PRO A 173 24.84 -8.73 -35.14
CA PRO A 173 25.30 -7.91 -36.25
C PRO A 173 25.25 -8.77 -37.50
N THR A 174 24.29 -8.54 -38.37
CA THR A 174 24.32 -8.99 -39.76
C THR A 174 25.44 -8.23 -40.42
N LYS A 175 26.65 -8.82 -40.46
CA LYS A 175 27.66 -8.39 -41.41
C LYS A 175 27.17 -8.80 -42.79
N ALA A 176 26.83 -7.82 -43.61
CA ALA A 176 26.80 -7.96 -45.05
C ALA A 176 28.23 -8.06 -45.58
#